data_e846f1c501c02f9d836eab25b85eab30
#
_entry.id   e846f1c501c02f9d836eab25b85eab30
#
_cell.length_a   1.000
_cell.length_b   1.000
_cell.length_c   1.000
_cell.angle_alpha   90.00
_cell.angle_beta   90.00
_cell.angle_gamma   90.00
#
_symmetry.space_group_name_H-M   'P 1'
#
loop_
_entity.id
_entity.type
_entity.pdbx_description
1 polymer ?
#
loop_
_entity_poly.entity_id
_entity_poly.type
_entity_poly.pdbx_seq_one_letter_code
_entity_poly.pdbx_strand_id
1 'polypeptide(L)'
;MPAKDVIEIARGELGYTEYPPGSNRTKYWDEYNPTWQGQPWCVCGLWWVFQHAGEGQAFFGGAKTASCSTLFRWYQAQGMIVPVDEIQPGDLVFLNFRHTTSQDHLGLVESVVRSPLQITTIEFNTSPGLEGSQDNGGCVARKMRYRSQIVGVARPKYKEEEVPKKTDYDDHWAAHYIRWAMMEGLLKGYPDGTFQPDKPITRAEMAVILHRLLSKEDK
;
A
#
# COMPACT_ATOMS: atom_id res chain seq x y z
N MET A 1 4.83 -5.92 -3.84
CA MET A 1 4.61 -6.22 -2.39
C MET A 1 3.47 -5.35 -1.93
N PRO A 2 2.40 -5.87 -1.32
CA PRO A 2 1.19 -5.11 -0.94
C PRO A 2 1.46 -3.87 -0.09
N ALA A 3 2.44 -3.93 0.81
CA ALA A 3 2.92 -2.75 1.55
C ALA A 3 3.42 -1.62 0.62
N LYS A 4 4.00 -1.97 -0.54
CA LYS A 4 4.45 -0.99 -1.53
C LYS A 4 3.27 -0.24 -2.13
N ASP A 5 2.18 -0.93 -2.43
CA ASP A 5 0.99 -0.32 -3.04
C ASP A 5 0.32 0.66 -2.07
N VAL A 6 0.24 0.31 -0.77
CA VAL A 6 -0.23 1.21 0.29
C VAL A 6 0.66 2.46 0.39
N ILE A 7 1.99 2.30 0.34
CA ILE A 7 2.93 3.43 0.36
C ILE A 7 2.77 4.30 -0.89
N GLU A 8 2.61 3.72 -2.08
CA GLU A 8 2.44 4.48 -3.33
C GLU A 8 1.13 5.28 -3.34
N ILE A 9 0.03 4.70 -2.87
CA ILE A 9 -1.24 5.44 -2.70
C ILE A 9 -1.06 6.60 -1.72
N ALA A 10 -0.40 6.37 -0.58
CA ALA A 10 -0.13 7.44 0.39
C ALA A 10 0.78 8.54 -0.18
N ARG A 11 1.76 8.18 -1.02
CA ARG A 11 2.62 9.15 -1.73
C ARG A 11 1.83 10.04 -2.68
N GLY A 12 0.84 9.49 -3.35
CA GLY A 12 -0.06 10.23 -4.23
C GLY A 12 -0.86 11.32 -3.51
N GLU A 13 -1.02 11.21 -2.20
CA GLU A 13 -1.77 12.16 -1.38
C GLU A 13 -0.89 13.29 -0.78
N LEU A 14 0.44 13.22 -0.93
CA LEU A 14 1.34 14.25 -0.38
C LEU A 14 1.00 15.64 -0.90
N GLY A 15 0.87 16.58 0.04
CA GLY A 15 0.48 17.96 -0.26
C GLY A 15 -1.03 18.21 -0.26
N TYR A 16 -1.86 17.16 -0.11
CA TYR A 16 -3.29 17.38 0.11
C TYR A 16 -3.51 18.19 1.40
N THR A 17 -4.45 19.12 1.37
CA THR A 17 -4.84 19.94 2.52
C THR A 17 -6.34 19.94 2.72
N GLU A 18 -6.76 20.00 3.97
CA GLU A 18 -8.17 20.22 4.32
C GLU A 18 -8.70 21.56 3.79
N TYR A 19 -9.97 21.66 3.55
CA TYR A 19 -10.59 22.90 3.12
C TYR A 19 -11.97 23.11 3.79
N PRO A 20 -12.22 24.29 4.37
CA PRO A 20 -11.27 25.40 4.64
C PRO A 20 -10.14 25.01 5.59
N PRO A 21 -8.99 25.75 5.61
CA PRO A 21 -7.92 25.49 6.56
C PRO A 21 -8.40 25.51 8.01
N GLY A 22 -7.95 24.56 8.83
CA GLY A 22 -8.35 24.41 10.24
C GLY A 22 -9.73 23.80 10.45
N SER A 23 -10.39 23.32 9.38
CA SER A 23 -11.77 22.81 9.45
C SER A 23 -11.88 21.32 9.69
N ASN A 24 -10.81 20.55 9.51
CA ASN A 24 -10.82 19.08 9.46
C ASN A 24 -11.82 18.51 8.43
N ARG A 25 -12.14 19.28 7.37
CA ARG A 25 -13.01 18.82 6.29
C ARG A 25 -12.18 18.29 5.14
N THR A 26 -12.42 17.03 4.77
CA THR A 26 -11.60 16.30 3.80
C THR A 26 -12.40 15.34 2.95
N LYS A 27 -11.90 15.02 1.75
CA LYS A 27 -12.44 13.96 0.91
C LYS A 27 -12.43 12.58 1.59
N TYR A 28 -11.52 12.36 2.55
CA TYR A 28 -11.42 11.09 3.25
C TYR A 28 -12.64 10.84 4.14
N TRP A 29 -13.18 11.89 4.79
CA TRP A 29 -14.41 11.80 5.55
C TRP A 29 -15.62 11.55 4.68
N ASP A 30 -15.64 12.07 3.43
CA ASP A 30 -16.75 11.84 2.50
C ASP A 30 -16.95 10.36 2.21
N GLU A 31 -15.86 9.60 2.06
CA GLU A 31 -15.92 8.15 1.84
C GLU A 31 -16.02 7.35 3.15
N TYR A 32 -15.39 7.84 4.22
CA TYR A 32 -15.40 7.16 5.50
C TYR A 32 -16.75 7.28 6.21
N ASN A 33 -17.17 8.48 6.50
CA ASN A 33 -18.45 8.86 7.10
C ASN A 33 -18.66 10.38 6.98
N PRO A 34 -19.47 10.86 6.03
CA PRO A 34 -19.66 12.29 5.79
C PRO A 34 -20.17 13.08 7.01
N THR A 35 -20.86 12.42 7.94
CA THR A 35 -21.39 13.08 9.15
C THR A 35 -20.29 13.39 10.16
N TRP A 36 -19.07 12.86 9.98
CA TRP A 36 -17.92 13.08 10.88
C TRP A 36 -16.95 14.14 10.35
N GLN A 37 -17.32 14.87 9.31
CA GLN A 37 -16.57 16.04 8.87
C GLN A 37 -16.31 17.00 10.04
N GLY A 38 -15.09 17.51 10.13
CA GLY A 38 -14.67 18.38 11.22
C GLY A 38 -13.94 17.67 12.37
N GLN A 39 -13.81 16.34 12.30
CA GLN A 39 -13.02 15.56 13.26
C GLN A 39 -11.58 15.36 12.78
N PRO A 40 -10.59 15.16 13.67
CA PRO A 40 -9.22 14.82 13.30
C PRO A 40 -9.17 13.58 12.38
N TRP A 41 -8.40 13.62 11.30
CA TRP A 41 -8.50 12.67 10.20
C TRP A 41 -7.23 11.86 9.91
N CYS A 42 -6.29 11.77 10.86
CA CYS A 42 -5.07 10.97 10.68
C CYS A 42 -5.38 9.48 10.45
N VAL A 43 -6.25 8.88 11.26
CA VAL A 43 -6.67 7.48 11.10
C VAL A 43 -7.58 7.31 9.89
N CYS A 44 -8.50 8.24 9.66
CA CYS A 44 -9.42 8.23 8.52
C CYS A 44 -8.66 8.29 7.18
N GLY A 45 -7.65 9.16 7.07
CA GLY A 45 -6.83 9.25 5.86
C GLY A 45 -6.05 7.96 5.57
N LEU A 46 -5.46 7.33 6.59
CA LEU A 46 -4.79 6.04 6.40
C LEU A 46 -5.78 4.90 6.12
N TRP A 47 -6.96 4.88 6.74
CA TRP A 47 -8.02 3.95 6.35
C TRP A 47 -8.33 4.08 4.85
N TRP A 48 -8.48 5.30 4.34
CA TRP A 48 -8.74 5.57 2.92
C TRP A 48 -7.62 4.99 2.03
N VAL A 49 -6.36 5.22 2.41
CA VAL A 49 -5.19 4.67 1.69
C VAL A 49 -5.24 3.15 1.59
N PHE A 50 -5.51 2.46 2.71
CA PHE A 50 -5.60 1.00 2.72
C PHE A 50 -6.77 0.47 1.87
N GLN A 51 -7.92 1.17 1.86
CA GLN A 51 -9.04 0.79 1.01
C GLN A 51 -8.67 0.91 -0.48
N HIS A 52 -8.07 2.02 -0.88
CA HIS A 52 -7.69 2.26 -2.28
C HIS A 52 -6.52 1.41 -2.76
N ALA A 53 -5.69 0.92 -1.86
CA ALA A 53 -4.66 -0.08 -2.14
C ALA A 53 -5.21 -1.51 -2.19
N GLY A 54 -6.49 -1.73 -1.95
CA GLY A 54 -7.09 -3.06 -1.86
C GLY A 54 -6.72 -3.84 -0.59
N GLU A 55 -6.11 -3.17 0.40
CA GLU A 55 -5.60 -3.75 1.65
C GLU A 55 -6.50 -3.42 2.86
N GLY A 56 -7.76 -3.09 2.64
CA GLY A 56 -8.69 -2.68 3.70
C GLY A 56 -8.80 -3.67 4.86
N GLN A 57 -8.67 -4.97 4.61
CA GLN A 57 -8.69 -6.00 5.66
C GLN A 57 -7.46 -5.93 6.58
N ALA A 58 -6.32 -5.48 6.07
CA ALA A 58 -5.11 -5.30 6.86
C ALA A 58 -5.21 -4.11 7.83
N PHE A 59 -6.14 -3.18 7.57
CA PHE A 59 -6.42 -2.04 8.44
C PHE A 59 -7.67 -2.28 9.27
N PHE A 60 -7.50 -2.49 10.57
CA PHE A 60 -8.59 -2.71 11.53
C PHE A 60 -9.57 -3.84 11.15
N GLY A 61 -9.09 -4.87 10.43
CA GLY A 61 -9.94 -5.98 9.98
C GLY A 61 -11.05 -5.57 9.02
N GLY A 62 -10.87 -4.48 8.28
CA GLY A 62 -11.88 -3.91 7.38
C GLY A 62 -12.94 -3.05 8.08
N ALA A 63 -12.94 -3.00 9.41
CA ALA A 63 -13.84 -2.14 10.18
C ALA A 63 -13.38 -0.68 10.18
N LYS A 64 -14.15 0.20 10.78
CA LYS A 64 -13.89 1.63 10.89
C LYS A 64 -13.61 2.06 12.33
N THR A 65 -12.56 2.85 12.53
CA THR A 65 -12.27 3.60 13.75
C THR A 65 -11.55 4.89 13.40
N ALA A 66 -11.85 5.98 14.09
CA ALA A 66 -11.12 7.26 13.98
C ALA A 66 -10.15 7.46 15.16
N SER A 67 -10.06 6.52 16.07
CA SER A 67 -9.25 6.60 17.29
C SER A 67 -7.94 5.83 17.14
N CYS A 68 -6.80 6.52 17.24
CA CYS A 68 -5.47 5.91 17.28
C CYS A 68 -5.37 4.85 18.40
N SER A 69 -5.85 5.17 19.60
CA SER A 69 -5.79 4.23 20.73
C SER A 69 -6.67 2.99 20.54
N THR A 70 -7.83 3.13 19.88
CA THR A 70 -8.67 1.97 19.54
C THR A 70 -8.00 1.11 18.48
N LEU A 71 -7.43 1.71 17.46
CA LEU A 71 -6.68 1.01 16.42
C LEU A 71 -5.46 0.28 17.01
N PHE A 72 -4.69 0.93 17.87
CA PHE A 72 -3.53 0.32 18.53
C PHE A 72 -3.92 -0.92 19.35
N ARG A 73 -4.95 -0.79 20.20
CA ARG A 73 -5.45 -1.92 21.00
C ARG A 73 -5.93 -3.09 20.15
N TRP A 74 -6.53 -2.80 19.00
CA TRP A 74 -6.93 -3.87 18.08
C TRP A 74 -5.71 -4.61 17.53
N TYR A 75 -4.68 -3.91 17.02
CA TYR A 75 -3.44 -4.55 16.56
C TYR A 75 -2.76 -5.33 17.67
N GLN A 76 -2.78 -4.81 18.90
CA GLN A 76 -2.26 -5.51 20.08
C GLN A 76 -3.01 -6.81 20.35
N ALA A 77 -4.33 -6.79 20.32
CA ALA A 77 -5.17 -7.97 20.51
C ALA A 77 -4.97 -9.03 19.41
N GLN A 78 -4.57 -8.62 18.21
CA GLN A 78 -4.24 -9.52 17.10
C GLN A 78 -2.80 -10.05 17.14
N GLY A 79 -1.98 -9.65 18.12
CA GLY A 79 -0.56 -10.02 18.17
C GLY A 79 0.29 -9.41 17.04
N MET A 80 -0.12 -8.25 16.52
CA MET A 80 0.53 -7.58 15.39
C MET A 80 1.42 -6.40 15.82
N ILE A 81 1.69 -6.24 17.11
CA ILE A 81 2.64 -5.24 17.61
C ILE A 81 4.05 -5.79 17.48
N VAL A 82 4.94 -4.99 16.97
CA VAL A 82 6.35 -5.35 16.78
C VAL A 82 7.28 -4.43 17.58
N PRO A 83 8.47 -4.89 17.96
CA PRO A 83 9.49 -4.05 18.59
C PRO A 83 9.86 -2.87 17.70
N VAL A 84 10.13 -1.70 18.31
CA VAL A 84 10.50 -0.48 17.57
C VAL A 84 11.79 -0.70 16.75
N ASP A 85 12.70 -1.53 17.20
CA ASP A 85 13.95 -1.82 16.50
C ASP A 85 13.75 -2.71 15.25
N GLU A 86 12.59 -3.33 15.11
CA GLU A 86 12.21 -4.17 13.96
C GLU A 86 11.35 -3.45 12.93
N ILE A 87 11.11 -2.17 13.13
CA ILE A 87 10.27 -1.34 12.23
C ILE A 87 10.73 -1.42 10.78
N GLN A 88 9.78 -1.48 9.85
CA GLN A 88 10.06 -1.57 8.42
C GLN A 88 9.05 -0.75 7.60
N PRO A 89 9.33 -0.47 6.31
CA PRO A 89 8.35 0.18 5.43
C PRO A 89 7.04 -0.60 5.37
N GLY A 90 5.93 0.14 5.43
CA GLY A 90 4.58 -0.41 5.49
C GLY A 90 4.04 -0.61 6.91
N ASP A 91 4.89 -0.57 7.95
CA ASP A 91 4.39 -0.57 9.33
C ASP A 91 3.63 0.72 9.65
N LEU A 92 2.71 0.63 10.59
CA LEU A 92 2.01 1.78 11.18
C LEU A 92 2.71 2.17 12.48
N VAL A 93 3.08 3.44 12.61
CA VAL A 93 3.67 3.97 13.85
C VAL A 93 2.67 4.84 14.59
N PHE A 94 2.52 4.54 15.86
CA PHE A 94 1.75 5.33 16.80
C PHE A 94 2.68 6.30 17.50
N LEU A 95 2.34 7.57 17.42
CA LEU A 95 3.18 8.67 17.88
C LEU A 95 2.56 9.35 19.08
N ASN A 96 3.42 9.91 19.93
CA ASN A 96 3.03 10.77 21.05
C ASN A 96 3.88 12.02 21.04
N PHE A 97 3.23 13.19 21.07
CA PHE A 97 3.89 14.50 21.08
C PHE A 97 3.76 15.23 22.44
N ARG A 98 3.01 14.65 23.37
CA ARG A 98 2.68 15.27 24.67
C ARG A 98 3.39 14.62 25.84
N HIS A 99 4.35 13.71 25.56
CA HIS A 99 5.10 12.96 26.57
C HIS A 99 4.20 12.16 27.56
N THR A 100 3.04 11.70 27.07
CA THR A 100 2.12 10.79 27.75
C THR A 100 2.28 9.37 27.19
N THR A 101 1.47 8.43 27.64
CA THR A 101 1.42 7.07 27.08
C THR A 101 0.31 6.90 26.03
N SER A 102 -0.41 7.98 25.70
CA SER A 102 -1.48 7.95 24.69
C SER A 102 -0.92 7.88 23.27
N GLN A 103 -1.71 7.32 22.36
CA GLN A 103 -1.44 7.34 20.93
C GLN A 103 -2.16 8.56 20.35
N ASP A 104 -1.41 9.66 20.17
CA ASP A 104 -2.00 10.94 19.74
C ASP A 104 -2.12 11.02 18.23
N HIS A 105 -1.24 10.30 17.51
CA HIS A 105 -1.16 10.39 16.06
C HIS A 105 -0.73 9.06 15.43
N LEU A 106 -0.94 8.94 14.11
CA LEU A 106 -0.66 7.75 13.32
C LEU A 106 0.10 8.13 12.05
N GLY A 107 1.17 7.39 11.76
CA GLY A 107 1.93 7.52 10.51
C GLY A 107 2.14 6.18 9.83
N LEU A 108 2.24 6.20 8.50
CA LEU A 108 2.67 5.06 7.68
C LEU A 108 4.17 5.16 7.45
N VAL A 109 4.93 4.13 7.76
CA VAL A 109 6.39 4.10 7.55
C VAL A 109 6.69 3.97 6.06
N GLU A 110 7.42 4.94 5.54
CA GLU A 110 7.88 4.96 4.14
C GLU A 110 9.30 4.41 4.01
N SER A 111 10.20 4.79 4.93
CA SER A 111 11.58 4.30 4.96
C SER A 111 12.18 4.33 6.36
N VAL A 112 13.26 3.57 6.55
CA VAL A 112 13.93 3.40 7.84
C VAL A 112 15.44 3.55 7.67
N VAL A 113 16.06 4.39 8.51
CA VAL A 113 17.51 4.44 8.75
C VAL A 113 17.75 3.87 10.13
N ARG A 114 18.70 2.91 10.27
CA ARG A 114 18.82 2.14 11.52
C ARG A 114 19.85 2.66 12.52
N SER A 115 20.78 3.49 12.11
CA SER A 115 21.87 3.94 13.00
C SER A 115 22.20 5.41 12.79
N PRO A 116 21.67 6.33 13.60
CA PRO A 116 20.64 6.12 14.63
C PRO A 116 19.26 5.81 14.03
N LEU A 117 18.35 5.22 14.82
CA LEU A 117 17.01 4.94 14.33
C LEU A 117 16.26 6.22 14.01
N GLN A 118 15.96 6.38 12.76
CA GLN A 118 15.18 7.47 12.18
C GLN A 118 14.25 6.89 11.12
N ILE A 119 13.01 7.27 11.13
CA ILE A 119 12.04 6.83 10.14
C ILE A 119 11.48 8.01 9.36
N THR A 120 11.21 7.78 8.08
CA THR A 120 10.37 8.67 7.28
C THR A 120 8.97 8.10 7.24
N THR A 121 7.99 8.92 7.57
CA THR A 121 6.58 8.55 7.55
C THR A 121 5.79 9.42 6.58
N ILE A 122 4.68 8.90 6.08
CA ILE A 122 3.63 9.69 5.46
C ILE A 122 2.50 9.79 6.47
N GLU A 123 2.15 11.01 6.82
CA GLU A 123 1.19 11.31 7.87
C GLU A 123 0.05 12.17 7.34
N PHE A 124 -1.14 11.86 7.80
CA PHE A 124 -2.38 12.56 7.47
C PHE A 124 -2.77 13.46 8.64
N ASN A 125 -3.34 14.62 8.35
CA ASN A 125 -3.71 15.61 9.35
C ASN A 125 -2.53 16.13 10.18
N THR A 126 -1.39 16.36 9.56
CA THR A 126 -0.18 16.92 10.20
C THR A 126 0.18 18.26 9.55
N SER A 127 1.07 19.03 10.17
CA SER A 127 1.63 20.24 9.55
C SER A 127 2.70 19.89 8.51
N PRO A 128 2.90 20.71 7.46
CA PRO A 128 3.89 20.43 6.43
C PRO A 128 5.34 20.54 6.94
N GLY A 129 5.59 21.38 7.94
CA GLY A 129 6.91 21.65 8.53
C GLY A 129 7.11 21.07 9.92
N LEU A 130 8.15 21.56 10.61
CA LEU A 130 8.40 21.26 12.01
C LEU A 130 7.52 22.12 12.94
N GLU A 131 7.11 23.29 12.47
CA GLU A 131 6.18 24.18 13.15
C GLU A 131 4.73 23.76 12.91
N GLY A 132 3.82 24.22 13.78
CA GLY A 132 2.41 23.88 13.73
C GLY A 132 2.07 22.57 14.41
N SER A 133 0.78 22.21 14.38
CA SER A 133 0.30 20.99 15.02
C SER A 133 0.79 19.76 14.26
N GLN A 134 1.39 18.83 15.00
CA GLN A 134 1.88 17.57 14.45
C GLN A 134 0.80 16.47 14.43
N ASP A 135 -0.29 16.66 15.15
CA ASP A 135 -1.40 15.73 15.31
C ASP A 135 -2.75 16.28 14.79
N ASN A 136 -2.80 17.55 14.39
CA ASN A 136 -3.97 18.21 13.81
C ASN A 136 -3.54 19.42 12.95
N GLY A 137 -2.70 19.19 11.96
CA GLY A 137 -2.07 20.25 11.14
C GLY A 137 -2.69 20.44 9.76
N GLY A 138 -3.72 19.67 9.41
CA GLY A 138 -4.57 19.90 8.26
C GLY A 138 -4.00 19.49 6.90
N CYS A 139 -2.84 18.82 6.82
CA CYS A 139 -2.30 18.35 5.55
C CYS A 139 -1.80 16.91 5.58
N VAL A 140 -1.51 16.37 4.39
CA VAL A 140 -0.75 15.13 4.20
C VAL A 140 0.70 15.49 3.94
N ALA A 141 1.61 15.05 4.81
CA ALA A 141 3.01 15.40 4.71
C ALA A 141 3.94 14.22 4.99
N ARG A 142 5.12 14.27 4.37
CA ARG A 142 6.25 13.42 4.71
C ARG A 142 6.93 13.97 5.96
N LYS A 143 7.11 13.13 6.97
CA LYS A 143 7.69 13.53 8.26
C LYS A 143 8.88 12.66 8.60
N MET A 144 9.84 13.24 9.28
CA MET A 144 10.95 12.53 9.88
C MET A 144 10.66 12.34 11.36
N ARG A 145 10.68 11.10 11.85
CA ARG A 145 10.34 10.75 13.23
C ARG A 145 11.49 9.99 13.89
N TYR A 146 11.65 10.25 15.16
CA TYR A 146 12.71 9.67 15.99
C TYR A 146 12.10 8.72 17.01
N ARG A 147 12.93 7.79 17.51
CA ARG A 147 12.54 6.78 18.51
C ARG A 147 11.76 7.36 19.69
N SER A 148 12.14 8.54 20.18
CA SER A 148 11.51 9.19 21.34
C SER A 148 10.04 9.57 21.14
N GLN A 149 9.61 9.67 19.91
CA GLN A 149 8.22 10.02 19.55
C GLN A 149 7.33 8.77 19.34
N ILE A 150 7.94 7.58 19.21
CA ILE A 150 7.25 6.34 18.87
C ILE A 150 6.81 5.64 20.16
N VAL A 151 5.51 5.44 20.33
CA VAL A 151 4.92 4.73 21.49
C VAL A 151 4.40 3.34 21.11
N GLY A 152 4.38 3.00 19.83
CA GLY A 152 4.03 1.67 19.36
C GLY A 152 4.21 1.52 17.85
N VAL A 153 4.41 0.29 17.42
CA VAL A 153 4.53 -0.07 16.01
C VAL A 153 3.62 -1.27 15.75
N ALA A 154 2.76 -1.16 14.77
CA ALA A 154 1.94 -2.28 14.31
C ALA A 154 2.35 -2.68 12.88
N ARG A 155 2.40 -3.99 12.64
CA ARG A 155 2.64 -4.57 11.33
C ARG A 155 1.34 -5.12 10.76
N PRO A 156 0.68 -4.42 9.82
CA PRO A 156 -0.51 -4.92 9.17
C PRO A 156 -0.22 -6.25 8.46
N LYS A 157 -1.15 -7.19 8.52
CA LYS A 157 -1.10 -8.42 7.70
C LYS A 157 -1.63 -8.09 6.31
N TYR A 158 -0.73 -7.67 5.46
CA TYR A 158 -1.02 -7.48 4.04
C TYR A 158 -1.39 -8.80 3.37
N LYS A 159 -2.16 -8.73 2.29
CA LYS A 159 -2.41 -9.90 1.45
C LYS A 159 -1.08 -10.49 1.00
N GLU A 160 -0.98 -11.80 0.97
CA GLU A 160 0.16 -12.43 0.32
C GLU A 160 0.10 -12.10 -1.18
N GLU A 161 1.23 -11.69 -1.76
CA GLU A 161 1.31 -11.66 -3.21
C GLU A 161 1.04 -13.09 -3.72
N GLU A 162 0.08 -13.21 -4.61
CA GLU A 162 0.03 -14.43 -5.42
C GLU A 162 1.34 -14.49 -6.22
N VAL A 163 2.30 -15.26 -5.74
CA VAL A 163 3.48 -15.60 -6.55
C VAL A 163 2.91 -16.26 -7.81
N PRO A 164 3.09 -15.66 -9.01
CA PRO A 164 2.59 -16.25 -10.23
C PRO A 164 3.06 -17.70 -10.25
N LYS A 165 2.11 -18.63 -10.39
CA LYS A 165 2.42 -20.05 -10.43
C LYS A 165 3.46 -20.25 -11.51
N LYS A 166 4.63 -20.79 -11.12
CA LYS A 166 5.74 -21.01 -12.05
C LYS A 166 5.19 -21.78 -13.26
N THR A 167 5.36 -21.20 -14.43
CA THR A 167 4.92 -21.83 -15.69
C THR A 167 5.94 -22.87 -16.11
N ASP A 168 5.52 -23.81 -16.97
CA ASP A 168 6.39 -24.85 -17.52
C ASP A 168 7.48 -24.31 -18.47
N TYR A 169 7.45 -23.02 -18.77
CA TYR A 169 8.44 -22.35 -19.63
C TYR A 169 9.29 -21.30 -18.90
N ASP A 170 9.12 -21.08 -17.61
CA ASP A 170 9.85 -19.99 -16.92
C ASP A 170 11.37 -20.17 -16.91
N ASP A 171 11.85 -21.41 -16.84
CA ASP A 171 13.28 -21.74 -16.94
C ASP A 171 13.71 -22.13 -18.36
N HIS A 172 12.80 -22.08 -19.33
CA HIS A 172 13.09 -22.46 -20.70
C HIS A 172 13.86 -21.38 -21.43
N TRP A 173 14.82 -21.72 -22.28
CA TRP A 173 15.63 -20.75 -23.04
C TRP A 173 14.77 -19.78 -23.86
N ALA A 174 13.60 -20.20 -24.33
CA ALA A 174 12.65 -19.40 -25.11
C ALA A 174 11.66 -18.59 -24.25
N ALA A 175 11.75 -18.60 -22.92
CA ALA A 175 10.77 -17.97 -22.02
C ALA A 175 10.43 -16.50 -22.39
N HIS A 176 11.43 -15.72 -22.74
CA HIS A 176 11.24 -14.32 -23.17
C HIS A 176 10.35 -14.23 -24.43
N TYR A 177 10.65 -15.05 -25.44
CA TYR A 177 9.90 -15.06 -26.71
C TYR A 177 8.48 -15.59 -26.54
N ILE A 178 8.30 -16.60 -25.67
CA ILE A 178 6.99 -17.16 -25.35
C ILE A 178 6.11 -16.09 -24.70
N ARG A 179 6.61 -15.39 -23.67
CA ARG A 179 5.86 -14.30 -23.01
C ARG A 179 5.49 -13.19 -23.99
N TRP A 180 6.44 -12.77 -24.82
CA TRP A 180 6.16 -11.78 -25.86
C TRP A 180 5.06 -12.25 -26.82
N ALA A 181 5.16 -13.46 -27.35
CA ALA A 181 4.19 -13.99 -28.30
C ALA A 181 2.78 -14.17 -27.69
N MET A 182 2.71 -14.50 -26.40
CA MET A 182 1.44 -14.57 -25.65
C MET A 182 0.86 -13.16 -25.41
N MET A 183 1.68 -12.18 -25.02
CA MET A 183 1.26 -10.80 -24.83
C MET A 183 0.73 -10.20 -26.14
N GLU A 184 1.40 -10.51 -27.25
CA GLU A 184 0.98 -10.11 -28.59
C GLU A 184 -0.24 -10.93 -29.11
N GLY A 185 -0.73 -11.92 -28.35
CA GLY A 185 -1.86 -12.75 -28.75
C GLY A 185 -1.57 -13.66 -29.94
N LEU A 186 -0.30 -13.85 -30.31
CA LEU A 186 0.13 -14.74 -31.38
C LEU A 186 0.00 -16.20 -30.99
N LEU A 187 0.41 -16.51 -29.75
CA LEU A 187 0.32 -17.84 -29.15
C LEU A 187 -0.63 -17.81 -27.94
N LYS A 188 -1.15 -18.96 -27.61
CA LYS A 188 -1.94 -19.20 -26.39
C LYS A 188 -1.44 -20.49 -25.74
N GLY A 189 -1.45 -20.53 -24.40
CA GLY A 189 -1.25 -21.75 -23.64
C GLY A 189 -2.45 -22.71 -23.75
N TYR A 190 -2.29 -23.88 -23.16
CA TYR A 190 -3.34 -24.91 -23.08
C TYR A 190 -4.34 -24.58 -21.94
N PRO A 191 -5.55 -25.16 -21.99
CA PRO A 191 -6.57 -24.95 -20.95
C PRO A 191 -6.14 -25.39 -19.53
N ASP A 192 -5.16 -26.30 -19.43
CA ASP A 192 -4.59 -26.75 -18.16
C ASP A 192 -3.57 -25.78 -17.55
N GLY A 193 -3.30 -24.65 -18.24
CA GLY A 193 -2.37 -23.63 -17.81
C GLY A 193 -0.91 -23.89 -18.24
N THR A 194 -0.62 -24.95 -18.99
CA THR A 194 0.72 -25.24 -19.54
C THR A 194 0.91 -24.55 -20.90
N PHE A 195 2.17 -24.39 -21.32
CA PHE A 195 2.51 -23.93 -22.66
C PHE A 195 3.15 -25.05 -23.51
N GLN A 196 3.84 -25.99 -22.88
CA GLN A 196 4.54 -27.12 -23.49
C GLN A 196 5.55 -26.67 -24.57
N PRO A 197 6.60 -25.94 -24.19
CA PRO A 197 7.49 -25.23 -25.13
C PRO A 197 8.20 -26.14 -26.14
N ASP A 198 8.48 -27.41 -25.78
CA ASP A 198 9.17 -28.34 -26.62
C ASP A 198 8.21 -29.21 -27.47
N LYS A 199 6.91 -28.99 -27.37
CA LYS A 199 5.93 -29.72 -28.16
C LYS A 199 5.96 -29.29 -29.62
N PRO A 200 6.03 -30.25 -30.59
CA PRO A 200 5.97 -29.94 -32.01
C PRO A 200 4.67 -29.19 -32.36
N ILE A 201 4.79 -28.17 -33.19
CA ILE A 201 3.67 -27.44 -33.74
C ILE A 201 3.15 -28.09 -35.01
N THR A 202 1.86 -28.15 -35.20
CA THR A 202 1.25 -28.63 -36.44
C THR A 202 1.29 -27.56 -37.54
N ARG A 203 1.19 -28.01 -38.82
CA ARG A 203 1.06 -27.05 -39.95
C ARG A 203 -0.15 -26.14 -39.83
N ALA A 204 -1.25 -26.63 -39.26
CA ALA A 204 -2.46 -25.85 -39.05
C ALA A 204 -2.25 -24.77 -38.00
N GLU A 205 -1.63 -25.09 -36.87
CA GLU A 205 -1.29 -24.13 -35.82
C GLU A 205 -0.32 -23.04 -36.33
N MET A 206 0.68 -23.43 -37.10
CA MET A 206 1.60 -22.50 -37.75
C MET A 206 0.86 -21.52 -38.69
N ALA A 207 -0.09 -22.00 -39.48
CA ALA A 207 -0.88 -21.15 -40.36
C ALA A 207 -1.71 -20.10 -39.58
N VAL A 208 -2.28 -20.49 -38.42
CA VAL A 208 -3.02 -19.58 -37.53
C VAL A 208 -2.07 -18.50 -36.97
N ILE A 209 -0.86 -18.87 -36.56
CA ILE A 209 0.12 -17.91 -36.01
C ILE A 209 0.53 -16.91 -37.08
N LEU A 210 0.86 -17.38 -38.28
CA LEU A 210 1.22 -16.51 -39.39
C LEU A 210 0.08 -15.56 -39.78
N HIS A 211 -1.16 -16.05 -39.81
CA HIS A 211 -2.32 -15.18 -40.06
C HIS A 211 -2.47 -14.10 -38.99
N ARG A 212 -2.34 -14.43 -37.71
CA ARG A 212 -2.40 -13.45 -36.62
C ARG A 212 -1.30 -12.40 -36.70
N LEU A 213 -0.08 -12.82 -37.07
CA LEU A 213 1.06 -11.93 -37.20
C LEU A 213 0.84 -10.92 -38.33
N LEU A 214 0.48 -11.39 -39.53
CA LEU A 214 0.27 -10.55 -40.70
C LEU A 214 -0.98 -9.65 -40.56
N SER A 215 -2.04 -10.10 -39.91
CA SER A 215 -3.25 -9.28 -39.70
C SER A 215 -3.06 -8.14 -38.68
N LYS A 216 -1.94 -8.08 -37.99
CA LYS A 216 -1.57 -6.96 -37.09
C LYS A 216 -0.86 -5.82 -37.81
N GLU A 217 -0.22 -6.08 -38.94
CA GLU A 217 0.52 -5.08 -39.73
C GLU A 217 -0.45 -4.14 -40.50
N ASP A 218 -1.73 -4.50 -40.59
CA ASP A 218 -2.76 -3.73 -41.30
C ASP A 218 -3.55 -2.77 -40.37
N LYS A 219 -3.09 -2.50 -39.14
CA LYS A 219 -3.68 -1.56 -38.19
C LYS A 219 -2.69 -0.54 -37.70
#